data_9bc2db5c7fce342e62778c54fa571697
#
_entry.id   9bc2db5c7fce342e62778c54fa571697
#
_cell.length_a   1.000
_cell.length_b   1.000
_cell.length_c   1.000
_cell.angle_alpha   90.00
_cell.angle_beta   90.00
_cell.angle_gamma   90.00
#
_symmetry.space_group_name_H-M   'P 1'
#
loop_
_entity.id
_entity.type
_entity.pdbx_description
1 polymer ?
#
loop_
_entity_poly.entity_id
_entity_poly.type
_entity_poly.pdbx_seq_one_letter_code
_entity_poly.pdbx_strand_id
1 'polypeptide(L)'
;MLQVCVIEADGIGHEVVPAAVQVLRVVAPDVEIHTAEAGWDTFKRIGTPLPEETLQLAKACGAVVFGAAASPSYPVDGYYVPIVRLRRELATYASLRPTRYLPVPTAREGVNLIVVRENTEDLYVQHEHTEDNGQTGISEKRITAGASERVARRAYELAIRNGREKVTIVHKASVLVQSDGLFRRVALEIAEHYPEIKTEEMLVDTAAYWLVKDPLRFDVILAPNMYGDILSDMAAAWGGGLGLAPSLNIGDGVAIAEPVHGCAPDIAGLGIANPTAMILSIAMLLRHHWLRPETAIAIETAVRDVLYSGAYTRDIALDTAVSTEEFTNRVCDRVRELV
;
A
#
# COMPACT_ATOMS: atom_id res chain seq x y z
N MET A 1 17.89 -7.98 -16.77
CA MET A 1 16.99 -6.91 -17.27
C MET A 1 15.88 -6.79 -16.25
N LEU A 2 15.50 -5.60 -15.84
CA LEU A 2 14.39 -5.42 -14.91
C LEU A 2 13.08 -5.65 -15.65
N GLN A 3 12.17 -6.40 -15.02
CA GLN A 3 10.86 -6.75 -15.56
C GLN A 3 9.77 -6.40 -14.55
N VAL A 4 8.58 -6.06 -15.03
CA VAL A 4 7.41 -5.80 -14.19
C VAL A 4 6.15 -6.39 -14.81
N CYS A 5 5.37 -7.08 -13.98
CA CYS A 5 4.01 -7.51 -14.31
C CYS A 5 3.04 -6.38 -13.96
N VAL A 6 2.32 -5.86 -14.94
CA VAL A 6 1.37 -4.75 -14.77
C VAL A 6 -0.05 -5.29 -14.85
N ILE A 7 -0.84 -5.04 -13.81
CA ILE A 7 -2.22 -5.48 -13.65
C ILE A 7 -3.08 -4.25 -13.30
N GLU A 8 -3.93 -3.83 -14.22
CA GLU A 8 -4.83 -2.69 -14.00
C GLU A 8 -5.95 -3.02 -13.00
N ALA A 9 -6.43 -4.26 -13.04
CA ALA A 9 -7.55 -4.82 -12.30
C ALA A 9 -8.90 -4.15 -12.62
N ASP A 10 -9.51 -3.37 -11.69
CA ASP A 10 -10.90 -2.90 -11.84
C ASP A 10 -11.02 -1.39 -11.64
N GLY A 11 -12.10 -0.82 -12.14
CA GLY A 11 -12.51 0.56 -11.87
C GLY A 11 -11.45 1.59 -12.27
N ILE A 12 -11.09 2.49 -11.33
CA ILE A 12 -10.05 3.50 -11.59
C ILE A 12 -8.65 2.92 -11.81
N GLY A 13 -8.43 1.63 -11.56
CA GLY A 13 -7.19 0.95 -11.94
C GLY A 13 -6.86 1.12 -13.40
N HIS A 14 -7.87 1.12 -14.28
CA HIS A 14 -7.73 1.37 -15.73
C HIS A 14 -7.30 2.80 -16.09
N GLU A 15 -7.30 3.73 -15.13
CA GLU A 15 -6.85 5.12 -15.31
C GLU A 15 -5.49 5.34 -14.63
N VAL A 16 -5.38 4.96 -13.34
CA VAL A 16 -4.20 5.29 -12.53
C VAL A 16 -2.98 4.43 -12.86
N VAL A 17 -3.18 3.18 -13.30
CA VAL A 17 -2.06 2.30 -13.69
C VAL A 17 -1.43 2.73 -15.00
N PRO A 18 -2.17 2.94 -16.11
CA PRO A 18 -1.59 3.50 -17.33
C PRO A 18 -0.85 4.82 -17.10
N ALA A 19 -1.41 5.72 -16.27
CA ALA A 19 -0.79 6.97 -15.87
C ALA A 19 0.58 6.74 -15.21
N ALA A 20 0.64 5.87 -14.23
CA ALA A 20 1.88 5.56 -13.51
C ALA A 20 2.90 4.80 -14.39
N VAL A 21 2.45 3.92 -15.27
CA VAL A 21 3.30 3.22 -16.26
C VAL A 21 3.89 4.22 -17.28
N GLN A 22 3.14 5.25 -17.65
CA GLN A 22 3.67 6.33 -18.50
C GLN A 22 4.85 7.03 -17.83
N VAL A 23 4.75 7.35 -16.54
CA VAL A 23 5.85 7.93 -15.75
C VAL A 23 7.02 6.95 -15.66
N LEU A 24 6.77 5.66 -15.38
CA LEU A 24 7.82 4.64 -15.33
C LEU A 24 8.63 4.56 -16.63
N ARG A 25 7.96 4.59 -17.77
CA ARG A 25 8.62 4.57 -19.09
C ARG A 25 9.53 5.77 -19.33
N VAL A 26 9.21 6.92 -18.75
CA VAL A 26 10.06 8.13 -18.84
C VAL A 26 11.32 7.98 -17.99
N VAL A 27 11.19 7.49 -16.73
CA VAL A 27 12.32 7.45 -15.79
C VAL A 27 13.18 6.19 -15.89
N ALA A 28 12.62 5.10 -16.41
CA ALA A 28 13.26 3.79 -16.47
C ALA A 28 12.88 3.05 -17.76
N PRO A 29 13.30 3.55 -18.94
CA PRO A 29 12.96 2.97 -20.25
C PRO A 29 13.57 1.58 -20.45
N ASP A 30 14.51 1.16 -19.62
CA ASP A 30 15.14 -0.15 -19.62
C ASP A 30 14.33 -1.24 -18.89
N VAL A 31 13.21 -0.89 -18.29
CA VAL A 31 12.30 -1.84 -17.63
C VAL A 31 11.36 -2.46 -18.65
N GLU A 32 11.38 -3.79 -18.75
CA GLU A 32 10.45 -4.54 -19.60
C GLU A 32 9.09 -4.66 -18.90
N ILE A 33 8.03 -4.29 -19.61
CA ILE A 33 6.66 -4.25 -19.08
C ILE A 33 5.88 -5.40 -19.70
N HIS A 34 5.33 -6.27 -18.83
CA HIS A 34 4.44 -7.36 -19.17
C HIS A 34 3.06 -7.08 -18.58
N THR A 35 2.01 -7.15 -19.39
CA THR A 35 0.63 -6.93 -18.93
C THR A 35 -0.06 -8.25 -18.58
N ALA A 36 -0.86 -8.24 -17.53
CA ALA A 36 -1.68 -9.36 -17.12
C ALA A 36 -3.03 -8.88 -16.58
N GLU A 37 -3.97 -9.80 -16.42
CA GLU A 37 -5.33 -9.49 -16.00
C GLU A 37 -5.63 -10.10 -14.63
N ALA A 38 -6.37 -9.37 -13.80
CA ALA A 38 -6.99 -9.87 -12.58
C ALA A 38 -8.18 -8.96 -12.23
N GLY A 39 -9.01 -9.37 -11.27
CA GLY A 39 -10.10 -8.54 -10.77
C GLY A 39 -11.48 -9.11 -11.04
N TRP A 40 -12.47 -8.28 -10.79
CA TRP A 40 -13.88 -8.61 -10.91
C TRP A 40 -14.31 -8.81 -12.38
N ASP A 41 -13.81 -7.95 -13.27
CA ASP A 41 -14.15 -8.07 -14.69
C ASP A 41 -13.52 -9.32 -15.32
N THR A 42 -12.31 -9.68 -14.90
CA THR A 42 -11.66 -10.95 -15.26
C THR A 42 -12.48 -12.14 -14.73
N PHE A 43 -12.92 -12.09 -13.48
CA PHE A 43 -13.77 -13.13 -12.89
C PHE A 43 -15.08 -13.32 -13.65
N LYS A 44 -15.79 -12.26 -13.98
CA LYS A 44 -17.02 -12.32 -14.77
C LYS A 44 -16.83 -12.97 -16.14
N ARG A 45 -15.66 -12.78 -16.74
CA ARG A 45 -15.35 -13.27 -18.08
C ARG A 45 -14.90 -14.73 -18.11
N ILE A 46 -14.05 -15.14 -17.15
CA ILE A 46 -13.38 -16.46 -17.20
C ILE A 46 -13.56 -17.30 -15.93
N GLY A 47 -14.32 -16.84 -14.93
CA GLY A 47 -14.64 -17.59 -13.70
C GLY A 47 -13.52 -17.64 -12.65
N THR A 48 -12.41 -16.91 -12.84
CA THR A 48 -11.36 -16.74 -11.81
C THR A 48 -10.92 -15.30 -11.72
N PRO A 49 -10.78 -14.72 -10.51
CA PRO A 49 -10.32 -13.34 -10.36
C PRO A 49 -8.80 -13.17 -10.49
N LEU A 50 -8.04 -14.28 -10.41
CA LEU A 50 -6.59 -14.31 -10.60
C LEU A 50 -6.23 -15.54 -11.44
N PRO A 51 -6.06 -15.40 -12.76
CA PRO A 51 -5.61 -16.47 -13.64
C PRO A 51 -4.24 -17.00 -13.21
N GLU A 52 -4.00 -18.30 -13.42
CA GLU A 52 -2.74 -18.93 -13.06
C GLU A 52 -1.57 -18.35 -13.89
N GLU A 53 -1.82 -18.00 -15.16
CA GLU A 53 -0.83 -17.35 -16.04
C GLU A 53 -0.39 -16.00 -15.46
N THR A 54 -1.32 -15.22 -14.90
CA THR A 54 -1.02 -13.94 -14.23
C THR A 54 -0.14 -14.17 -13.01
N LEU A 55 -0.46 -15.18 -12.20
CA LEU A 55 0.34 -15.51 -11.03
C LEU A 55 1.76 -15.97 -11.39
N GLN A 56 1.90 -16.80 -12.42
CA GLN A 56 3.21 -17.26 -12.89
C GLN A 56 4.03 -16.10 -13.47
N LEU A 57 3.41 -15.20 -14.23
CA LEU A 57 4.08 -14.02 -14.76
C LEU A 57 4.54 -13.08 -13.62
N ALA A 58 3.70 -12.86 -12.62
CA ALA A 58 4.05 -12.07 -11.44
C ALA A 58 5.26 -12.67 -10.68
N LYS A 59 5.28 -14.01 -10.51
CA LYS A 59 6.42 -14.74 -9.93
C LYS A 59 7.70 -14.59 -10.78
N ALA A 60 7.57 -14.70 -12.09
CA ALA A 60 8.73 -14.59 -13.01
C ALA A 60 9.33 -13.19 -13.02
N CYS A 61 8.51 -12.14 -13.01
CA CYS A 61 8.97 -10.74 -12.97
C CYS A 61 9.57 -10.34 -11.62
N GLY A 62 9.10 -10.92 -10.50
CA GLY A 62 9.51 -10.51 -9.15
C GLY A 62 9.07 -9.10 -8.75
N ALA A 63 8.52 -8.33 -9.68
CA ALA A 63 7.96 -7.00 -9.46
C ALA A 63 6.58 -6.91 -10.09
N VAL A 64 5.62 -6.35 -9.36
CA VAL A 64 4.23 -6.17 -9.82
C VAL A 64 3.79 -4.73 -9.61
N VAL A 65 3.09 -4.18 -10.58
CA VAL A 65 2.28 -2.97 -10.45
C VAL A 65 0.84 -3.43 -10.49
N PHE A 66 0.10 -3.18 -9.42
CA PHE A 66 -1.29 -3.60 -9.28
C PHE A 66 -2.18 -2.37 -9.03
N GLY A 67 -3.25 -2.25 -9.80
CA GLY A 67 -4.21 -1.15 -9.66
C GLY A 67 -5.12 -1.33 -8.45
N ALA A 68 -6.41 -1.50 -8.69
CA ALA A 68 -7.39 -1.67 -7.63
C ALA A 68 -8.40 -2.76 -7.97
N ALA A 69 -8.64 -3.69 -7.06
CA ALA A 69 -9.61 -4.75 -7.26
C ALA A 69 -10.96 -4.41 -6.60
N ALA A 70 -12.05 -4.75 -7.27
CA ALA A 70 -13.38 -4.64 -6.68
C ALA A 70 -13.53 -5.66 -5.54
N SER A 71 -14.20 -5.23 -4.47
CA SER A 71 -14.52 -6.07 -3.32
C SER A 71 -16.04 -6.00 -3.08
N PRO A 72 -16.84 -6.92 -3.68
CA PRO A 72 -18.26 -6.97 -3.42
C PRO A 72 -18.57 -7.09 -1.92
N SER A 73 -19.55 -6.35 -1.43
CA SER A 73 -19.98 -6.40 -0.02
C SER A 73 -20.89 -7.60 0.30
N TYR A 74 -21.12 -8.47 -0.66
CA TYR A 74 -21.92 -9.68 -0.54
C TYR A 74 -21.13 -10.89 -1.06
N PRO A 75 -21.39 -12.09 -0.54
CA PRO A 75 -20.73 -13.29 -1.00
C PRO A 75 -21.00 -13.58 -2.48
N VAL A 76 -19.95 -13.89 -3.24
CA VAL A 76 -20.03 -14.34 -4.63
C VAL A 76 -19.27 -15.66 -4.73
N ASP A 77 -19.98 -16.71 -5.12
CA ASP A 77 -19.38 -18.03 -5.22
C ASP A 77 -18.20 -18.04 -6.21
N GLY A 78 -17.06 -18.58 -5.76
CA GLY A 78 -15.82 -18.64 -6.54
C GLY A 78 -15.04 -17.32 -6.64
N TYR A 79 -15.57 -16.20 -6.16
CA TYR A 79 -14.82 -14.94 -6.12
C TYR A 79 -14.01 -14.79 -4.83
N TYR A 80 -12.81 -14.28 -4.98
CA TYR A 80 -11.94 -13.79 -3.89
C TYR A 80 -11.19 -12.54 -4.37
N VAL A 81 -10.79 -11.69 -3.45
CA VAL A 81 -10.04 -10.46 -3.79
C VAL A 81 -8.63 -10.83 -4.26
N PRO A 82 -8.30 -10.62 -5.55
CA PRO A 82 -7.08 -11.18 -6.17
C PRO A 82 -5.78 -10.70 -5.53
N ILE A 83 -5.73 -9.45 -5.07
CA ILE A 83 -4.53 -8.89 -4.44
C ILE A 83 -4.19 -9.61 -3.12
N VAL A 84 -5.18 -10.04 -2.34
CA VAL A 84 -4.94 -10.78 -1.08
C VAL A 84 -4.27 -12.12 -1.37
N ARG A 85 -4.74 -12.83 -2.39
CA ARG A 85 -4.09 -14.07 -2.83
C ARG A 85 -2.70 -13.81 -3.40
N LEU A 86 -2.55 -12.78 -4.23
CA LEU A 86 -1.27 -12.43 -4.85
C LEU A 86 -0.19 -12.12 -3.79
N ARG A 87 -0.52 -11.35 -2.76
CA ARG A 87 0.39 -11.05 -1.63
C ARG A 87 0.85 -12.31 -0.91
N ARG A 88 -0.04 -13.27 -0.68
CA ARG A 88 0.27 -14.55 -0.04
C ARG A 88 1.14 -15.45 -0.92
N GLU A 89 0.78 -15.60 -2.19
CA GLU A 89 1.48 -16.43 -3.17
C GLU A 89 2.90 -15.93 -3.49
N LEU A 90 3.09 -14.61 -3.44
CA LEU A 90 4.38 -13.95 -3.62
C LEU A 90 5.12 -13.73 -2.27
N ALA A 91 4.52 -14.12 -1.15
CA ALA A 91 5.07 -13.91 0.18
C ALA A 91 5.52 -12.46 0.45
N THR A 92 4.75 -11.47 -0.02
CA THR A 92 5.01 -10.05 0.27
C THR A 92 4.48 -9.70 1.66
N TYR A 93 5.22 -10.11 2.68
CA TYR A 93 4.82 -10.14 4.09
C TYR A 93 4.76 -8.79 4.79
N ALA A 94 5.32 -7.74 4.22
CA ALA A 94 5.29 -6.40 4.80
C ALA A 94 4.71 -5.39 3.80
N SER A 95 3.63 -4.69 4.17
CA SER A 95 3.10 -3.56 3.43
C SER A 95 3.64 -2.26 4.02
N LEU A 96 4.37 -1.50 3.21
CA LEU A 96 4.95 -0.20 3.56
C LEU A 96 3.99 0.88 3.08
N ARG A 97 3.40 1.66 3.99
CA ARG A 97 2.44 2.72 3.68
C ARG A 97 2.90 4.05 4.28
N PRO A 98 3.71 4.82 3.55
CA PRO A 98 4.13 6.13 4.01
C PRO A 98 3.00 7.15 3.89
N THR A 99 2.87 8.00 4.90
CA THR A 99 2.07 9.22 4.88
C THR A 99 3.01 10.41 5.07
N ARG A 100 3.16 11.22 4.03
CA ARG A 100 4.02 12.39 4.02
C ARG A 100 3.21 13.63 3.66
N TYR A 101 3.62 14.77 4.19
CA TYR A 101 3.09 16.04 3.73
C TYR A 101 3.36 16.22 2.23
N LEU A 102 2.30 16.46 1.49
CA LEU A 102 2.32 16.94 0.11
C LEU A 102 1.69 18.35 0.07
N PRO A 103 2.11 19.23 -0.86
CA PRO A 103 1.63 20.62 -0.88
C PRO A 103 0.20 20.72 -1.46
N VAL A 104 -0.76 20.17 -0.73
CA VAL A 104 -2.18 20.22 -1.04
C VAL A 104 -2.96 20.79 0.15
N PRO A 105 -4.11 21.46 -0.07
CA PRO A 105 -4.87 22.12 1.00
C PRO A 105 -5.35 21.19 2.10
N THR A 106 -5.55 19.91 1.78
CA THR A 106 -6.07 18.89 2.71
C THR A 106 -4.98 18.21 3.55
N ALA A 107 -3.69 18.40 3.21
CA ALA A 107 -2.59 17.79 3.94
C ALA A 107 -2.17 18.61 5.17
N ARG A 108 -1.74 17.91 6.22
CA ARG A 108 -1.19 18.53 7.43
C ARG A 108 0.32 18.67 7.32
N GLU A 109 0.82 19.90 7.40
CA GLU A 109 2.26 20.18 7.39
C GLU A 109 2.99 19.44 8.52
N GLY A 110 4.19 18.94 8.22
CA GLY A 110 5.05 18.20 9.15
C GLY A 110 4.73 16.73 9.28
N VAL A 111 3.61 16.23 8.75
CA VAL A 111 3.31 14.79 8.77
C VAL A 111 4.32 14.02 7.94
N ASN A 112 4.95 13.02 8.57
CA ASN A 112 5.93 12.15 7.93
C ASN A 112 6.06 10.84 8.71
N LEU A 113 5.13 9.93 8.56
CA LEU A 113 5.12 8.63 9.22
C LEU A 113 5.02 7.49 8.20
N ILE A 114 5.35 6.28 8.64
CA ILE A 114 5.21 5.06 7.82
C ILE A 114 4.51 4.00 8.66
N VAL A 115 3.43 3.42 8.12
CA VAL A 115 2.83 2.20 8.67
C VAL A 115 3.48 1.01 7.98
N VAL A 116 4.07 0.12 8.78
CA VAL A 116 4.56 -1.20 8.37
C VAL A 116 3.56 -2.23 8.85
N ARG A 117 2.76 -2.73 7.92
CA ARG A 117 1.66 -3.65 8.13
C ARG A 117 2.11 -5.08 7.85
N GLU A 118 1.88 -6.03 8.74
CA GLU A 118 1.91 -7.44 8.39
C GLU A 118 0.86 -7.70 7.29
N ASN A 119 1.15 -8.57 6.32
CA ASN A 119 0.37 -8.57 5.08
C ASN A 119 -0.08 -9.97 4.60
N THR A 120 0.13 -11.01 5.39
CA THR A 120 -0.09 -12.41 4.97
C THR A 120 -0.99 -13.23 5.89
N GLU A 121 -1.24 -12.78 7.11
CA GLU A 121 -2.04 -13.50 8.11
C GLU A 121 -3.08 -12.60 8.79
N ASP A 122 -3.38 -12.78 10.06
CA ASP A 122 -4.43 -12.11 10.82
C ASP A 122 -5.82 -12.60 10.39
N LEU A 123 -6.85 -11.77 10.42
CA LEU A 123 -8.20 -12.05 9.89
C LEU A 123 -8.22 -12.21 8.36
N TYR A 124 -7.18 -11.74 7.68
CA TYR A 124 -7.01 -11.88 6.22
C TYR A 124 -6.67 -13.31 5.76
N VAL A 125 -6.56 -14.27 6.68
CA VAL A 125 -6.58 -15.70 6.31
C VAL A 125 -7.93 -16.14 5.79
N GLN A 126 -9.01 -15.38 6.10
CA GLN A 126 -10.38 -15.60 5.65
C GLN A 126 -10.93 -16.98 6.05
N HIS A 127 -10.54 -17.46 7.24
CA HIS A 127 -11.13 -18.67 7.82
C HIS A 127 -12.35 -18.27 8.62
N GLU A 128 -13.50 -18.41 8.01
CA GLU A 128 -14.78 -18.04 8.60
C GLU A 128 -15.80 -19.16 8.46
N HIS A 129 -16.68 -19.26 9.43
CA HIS A 129 -17.83 -20.15 9.37
C HIS A 129 -19.00 -19.56 10.17
N THR A 130 -20.18 -20.12 9.96
CA THR A 130 -21.35 -19.76 10.72
C THR A 130 -21.83 -20.94 11.56
N GLU A 131 -22.38 -20.64 12.72
CA GLU A 131 -23.06 -21.58 13.61
C GLU A 131 -24.52 -21.15 13.81
N ASP A 132 -25.30 -21.93 14.58
CA ASP A 132 -26.69 -21.61 14.95
C ASP A 132 -27.57 -21.26 13.73
N ASN A 133 -27.49 -22.05 12.65
CA ASN A 133 -28.21 -21.82 11.39
C ASN A 133 -27.95 -20.43 10.80
N GLY A 134 -26.69 -19.94 10.86
CA GLY A 134 -26.28 -18.66 10.32
C GLY A 134 -26.51 -17.46 11.25
N GLN A 135 -26.90 -17.70 12.51
CA GLN A 135 -27.11 -16.63 13.48
C GLN A 135 -25.81 -16.20 14.21
N THR A 136 -24.78 -17.07 14.17
CA THR A 136 -23.47 -16.77 14.76
C THR A 136 -22.40 -16.84 13.69
N GLY A 137 -21.66 -15.74 13.45
CA GLY A 137 -20.50 -15.68 12.56
C GLY A 137 -19.21 -15.79 13.38
N ILE A 138 -18.29 -16.66 12.96
CA ILE A 138 -16.98 -16.86 13.61
C ILE A 138 -15.88 -16.63 12.61
N SER A 139 -14.91 -15.76 12.96
CA SER A 139 -13.70 -15.50 12.16
C SER A 139 -12.46 -15.88 12.97
N GLU A 140 -11.54 -16.60 12.35
CA GLU A 140 -10.28 -17.01 12.96
C GLU A 140 -9.20 -15.95 12.72
N LYS A 141 -8.67 -15.36 13.82
CA LYS A 141 -7.48 -14.52 13.77
C LYS A 141 -6.23 -15.39 13.95
N ARG A 142 -5.36 -15.44 12.94
CA ARG A 142 -4.12 -16.21 12.98
C ARG A 142 -2.91 -15.27 13.04
N ILE A 143 -2.09 -15.43 14.09
CA ILE A 143 -0.81 -14.74 14.27
C ILE A 143 0.26 -15.79 14.52
N THR A 144 1.36 -15.75 13.76
CA THR A 144 2.49 -16.67 13.94
C THR A 144 3.76 -15.92 14.35
N ALA A 145 4.64 -16.59 15.08
CA ALA A 145 5.92 -16.02 15.47
C ALA A 145 6.78 -15.65 14.25
N GLY A 146 6.82 -16.53 13.23
CA GLY A 146 7.63 -16.29 12.04
C GLY A 146 7.17 -15.09 11.20
N ALA A 147 5.86 -14.87 11.04
CA ALA A 147 5.35 -13.70 10.33
C ALA A 147 5.57 -12.42 11.15
N SER A 148 5.35 -12.48 12.46
CA SER A 148 5.61 -11.36 13.38
C SER A 148 7.09 -10.96 13.39
N GLU A 149 8.01 -11.93 13.40
CA GLU A 149 9.45 -11.70 13.32
C GLU A 149 9.85 -11.01 12.00
N ARG A 150 9.39 -11.54 10.84
CA ARG A 150 9.76 -10.98 9.54
C ARG A 150 9.32 -9.53 9.38
N VAL A 151 8.07 -9.23 9.74
CA VAL A 151 7.55 -7.86 9.61
C VAL A 151 8.21 -6.92 10.61
N ALA A 152 8.51 -7.38 11.85
CA ALA A 152 9.21 -6.58 12.83
C ALA A 152 10.63 -6.23 12.37
N ARG A 153 11.42 -7.21 11.93
CA ARG A 153 12.75 -6.96 11.33
C ARG A 153 12.67 -5.94 10.20
N ARG A 154 11.71 -6.10 9.29
CA ARG A 154 11.51 -5.16 8.18
C ARG A 154 11.21 -3.74 8.65
N ALA A 155 10.42 -3.58 9.72
CA ALA A 155 10.08 -2.27 10.28
C ALA A 155 11.32 -1.57 10.86
N TYR A 156 12.15 -2.28 11.62
CA TYR A 156 13.37 -1.73 12.21
C TYR A 156 14.45 -1.44 11.16
N GLU A 157 14.69 -2.37 10.22
CA GLU A 157 15.60 -2.13 9.09
C GLU A 157 15.17 -0.93 8.23
N LEU A 158 13.86 -0.78 8.00
CA LEU A 158 13.31 0.37 7.30
C LEU A 158 13.55 1.66 8.09
N ALA A 159 13.37 1.61 9.41
CA ALA A 159 13.62 2.74 10.29
C ALA A 159 15.10 3.22 10.17
N ILE A 160 16.04 2.31 10.29
CA ILE A 160 17.47 2.63 10.12
C ILE A 160 17.78 3.22 8.74
N ARG A 161 17.36 2.53 7.68
CA ARG A 161 17.64 2.94 6.28
C ARG A 161 17.07 4.32 5.94
N ASN A 162 15.97 4.71 6.58
CA ASN A 162 15.29 5.98 6.34
C ASN A 162 15.59 7.05 7.40
N GLY A 163 16.57 6.81 8.30
CA GLY A 163 16.93 7.76 9.36
C GLY A 163 15.77 8.06 10.31
N ARG A 164 14.93 7.05 10.59
CA ARG A 164 13.83 7.12 11.55
C ARG A 164 14.36 6.84 12.96
N GLU A 165 13.73 7.45 13.94
CA GLU A 165 14.21 7.40 15.33
C GLU A 165 13.34 6.50 16.22
N LYS A 166 12.09 6.20 15.80
CA LYS A 166 11.14 5.50 16.64
C LYS A 166 10.27 4.51 15.87
N VAL A 167 10.07 3.33 16.47
CA VAL A 167 9.05 2.34 16.08
C VAL A 167 8.00 2.23 17.20
N THR A 168 6.73 2.44 16.87
CA THR A 168 5.58 2.21 17.75
C THR A 168 4.94 0.87 17.38
N ILE A 169 5.05 -0.13 18.25
CA ILE A 169 4.44 -1.45 18.11
C ILE A 169 2.97 -1.35 18.54
N VAL A 170 2.05 -1.58 17.60
CA VAL A 170 0.61 -1.47 17.87
C VAL A 170 -0.03 -2.85 17.94
N HIS A 171 -0.84 -3.08 18.98
CA HIS A 171 -1.48 -4.37 19.27
C HIS A 171 -2.75 -4.19 20.14
N LYS A 172 -3.47 -5.28 20.42
CA LYS A 172 -4.56 -5.35 21.40
C LYS A 172 -4.35 -6.50 22.40
N ALA A 173 -3.12 -6.70 22.86
CA ALA A 173 -2.73 -7.82 23.73
C ALA A 173 -3.45 -7.83 25.09
N SER A 174 -4.05 -6.70 25.51
CA SER A 174 -4.89 -6.65 26.72
C SER A 174 -6.21 -7.44 26.59
N VAL A 175 -6.66 -7.71 25.34
CA VAL A 175 -7.87 -8.48 25.02
C VAL A 175 -7.50 -9.77 24.32
N LEU A 176 -6.68 -9.68 23.26
CA LEU A 176 -6.25 -10.81 22.45
C LEU A 176 -4.89 -11.34 22.97
N VAL A 177 -4.92 -11.92 24.18
CA VAL A 177 -3.73 -12.31 24.94
C VAL A 177 -2.84 -13.31 24.19
N GLN A 178 -3.43 -14.24 23.44
CA GLN A 178 -2.68 -15.28 22.74
C GLN A 178 -2.16 -14.81 21.37
N SER A 179 -3.01 -14.21 20.54
CA SER A 179 -2.62 -13.78 19.19
C SER A 179 -1.82 -12.47 19.20
N ASP A 180 -2.41 -11.38 19.67
CA ASP A 180 -1.72 -10.09 19.75
C ASP A 180 -0.61 -10.08 20.80
N GLY A 181 -0.77 -10.89 21.87
CA GLY A 181 0.29 -11.11 22.87
C GLY A 181 1.52 -11.78 22.25
N LEU A 182 1.33 -12.72 21.32
CA LEU A 182 2.43 -13.32 20.55
C LEU A 182 3.12 -12.27 19.65
N PHE A 183 2.34 -11.52 18.85
CA PHE A 183 2.87 -10.44 18.01
C PHE A 183 3.70 -9.44 18.82
N ARG A 184 3.11 -8.94 19.92
CA ARG A 184 3.76 -8.01 20.85
C ARG A 184 5.09 -8.54 21.38
N ARG A 185 5.09 -9.78 21.89
CA ARG A 185 6.29 -10.40 22.47
C ARG A 185 7.39 -10.54 21.43
N VAL A 186 7.09 -11.09 20.25
CA VAL A 186 8.08 -11.29 19.19
C VAL A 186 8.59 -9.94 18.66
N ALA A 187 7.74 -8.93 18.48
CA ALA A 187 8.17 -7.62 18.03
C ALA A 187 9.10 -6.92 19.06
N LEU A 188 8.86 -7.10 20.36
CA LEU A 188 9.74 -6.59 21.42
C LEU A 188 11.07 -7.35 21.47
N GLU A 189 11.07 -8.68 21.32
CA GLU A 189 12.30 -9.50 21.21
C GLU A 189 13.17 -9.04 20.02
N ILE A 190 12.55 -8.74 18.87
CA ILE A 190 13.26 -8.17 17.71
C ILE A 190 13.80 -6.77 18.00
N ALA A 191 13.05 -5.92 18.70
CA ALA A 191 13.48 -4.59 19.06
C ALA A 191 14.82 -4.55 19.83
N GLU A 192 15.10 -5.57 20.64
CA GLU A 192 16.35 -5.69 21.40
C GLU A 192 17.61 -5.73 20.48
N HIS A 193 17.46 -6.13 19.22
CA HIS A 193 18.54 -6.15 18.23
C HIS A 193 18.81 -4.79 17.58
N TYR A 194 17.99 -3.77 17.87
CA TYR A 194 18.04 -2.43 17.26
C TYR A 194 18.03 -1.33 18.34
N PRO A 195 19.02 -1.32 19.24
CA PRO A 195 19.04 -0.42 20.39
C PRO A 195 19.11 1.07 20.03
N GLU A 196 19.50 1.40 18.80
CA GLU A 196 19.53 2.76 18.26
C GLU A 196 18.14 3.30 17.91
N ILE A 197 17.12 2.44 17.78
CA ILE A 197 15.75 2.84 17.46
C ILE A 197 14.92 2.79 18.74
N LYS A 198 14.33 3.93 19.11
CA LYS A 198 13.41 3.98 20.26
C LYS A 198 12.18 3.11 19.99
N THR A 199 11.91 2.17 20.88
CA THR A 199 10.70 1.34 20.83
C THR A 199 9.65 1.86 21.78
N GLU A 200 8.43 2.05 21.28
CA GLU A 200 7.22 2.35 22.06
C GLU A 200 6.17 1.29 21.75
N GLU A 201 5.40 0.84 22.74
CA GLU A 201 4.22 -0.01 22.50
C GLU A 201 2.93 0.75 22.78
N MET A 202 1.88 0.45 22.03
CA MET A 202 0.61 1.14 22.15
C MET A 202 -0.57 0.23 21.81
N LEU A 203 -1.67 0.34 22.58
CA LEU A 203 -2.93 -0.30 22.20
C LEU A 203 -3.50 0.37 20.93
N VAL A 204 -4.14 -0.42 20.05
CA VAL A 204 -4.62 0.06 18.76
C VAL A 204 -5.63 1.21 18.86
N ASP A 205 -6.53 1.16 19.84
CA ASP A 205 -7.48 2.24 20.12
C ASP A 205 -6.79 3.54 20.58
N THR A 206 -5.73 3.42 21.37
CA THR A 206 -4.88 4.55 21.76
C THR A 206 -4.10 5.10 20.56
N ALA A 207 -3.58 4.23 19.70
CA ALA A 207 -2.90 4.63 18.46
C ALA A 207 -3.85 5.39 17.52
N ALA A 208 -5.07 4.88 17.33
CA ALA A 208 -6.10 5.54 16.55
C ALA A 208 -6.44 6.94 17.11
N TYR A 209 -6.63 7.04 18.42
CA TYR A 209 -6.86 8.34 19.07
C TYR A 209 -5.73 9.34 18.80
N TRP A 210 -4.47 8.90 18.97
CA TRP A 210 -3.33 9.78 18.76
C TRP A 210 -3.08 10.13 17.29
N LEU A 211 -3.39 9.22 16.34
CA LEU A 211 -3.35 9.56 14.92
C LEU A 211 -4.30 10.70 14.57
N VAL A 212 -5.49 10.74 15.20
CA VAL A 212 -6.43 11.86 15.01
C VAL A 212 -5.96 13.13 15.71
N LYS A 213 -5.49 13.02 16.95
CA LYS A 213 -5.15 14.17 17.79
C LYS A 213 -3.81 14.80 17.42
N ASP A 214 -2.79 13.98 17.24
CA ASP A 214 -1.43 14.40 16.97
C ASP A 214 -0.64 13.35 16.16
N PRO A 215 -0.81 13.30 14.83
CA PRO A 215 -0.10 12.37 13.97
C PRO A 215 1.42 12.59 13.95
N LEU A 216 1.91 13.78 14.32
CA LEU A 216 3.35 14.12 14.30
C LEU A 216 4.14 13.33 15.35
N ARG A 217 3.47 12.76 16.35
CA ARG A 217 4.14 11.90 17.35
C ARG A 217 4.59 10.56 16.80
N PHE A 218 4.06 10.12 15.65
CA PHE A 218 4.43 8.84 15.04
C PHE A 218 5.55 9.02 14.04
N ASP A 219 6.42 8.00 13.99
CA ASP A 219 7.51 7.91 13.02
C ASP A 219 7.35 6.63 12.18
N VAL A 220 7.54 5.45 12.78
CA VAL A 220 7.18 4.17 12.18
C VAL A 220 6.13 3.49 13.08
N ILE A 221 5.04 3.04 12.50
CA ILE A 221 4.02 2.21 13.17
C ILE A 221 4.17 0.78 12.65
N LEU A 222 4.41 -0.17 13.54
CA LEU A 222 4.42 -1.60 13.25
C LEU A 222 3.12 -2.23 13.77
N ALA A 223 2.34 -2.90 12.91
CA ALA A 223 1.04 -3.44 13.30
C ALA A 223 0.72 -4.77 12.59
N PRO A 224 -0.11 -5.64 13.25
CA PRO A 224 -0.79 -6.75 12.58
C PRO A 224 -1.62 -6.28 11.38
N ASN A 225 -2.01 -7.20 10.52
CA ASN A 225 -2.60 -6.94 9.23
C ASN A 225 -3.81 -5.99 9.31
N MET A 226 -4.87 -6.36 10.03
CA MET A 226 -6.10 -5.57 10.09
C MET A 226 -5.90 -4.20 10.74
N TYR A 227 -5.10 -4.13 11.81
CA TYR A 227 -4.84 -2.83 12.44
C TYR A 227 -3.98 -1.92 11.56
N GLY A 228 -2.98 -2.50 10.89
CA GLY A 228 -2.16 -1.76 9.93
C GLY A 228 -2.97 -1.20 8.76
N ASP A 229 -3.99 -1.91 8.30
CA ASP A 229 -4.93 -1.45 7.27
C ASP A 229 -5.68 -0.20 7.74
N ILE A 230 -6.39 -0.32 8.85
CA ILE A 230 -7.21 0.77 9.39
C ILE A 230 -6.35 2.00 9.74
N LEU A 231 -5.22 1.79 10.42
CA LEU A 231 -4.36 2.90 10.85
C LEU A 231 -3.69 3.62 9.68
N SER A 232 -3.35 2.92 8.60
CA SER A 232 -2.77 3.56 7.42
C SER A 232 -3.78 4.41 6.64
N ASP A 233 -5.05 3.99 6.57
CA ASP A 233 -6.11 4.78 5.95
C ASP A 233 -6.41 6.05 6.77
N MET A 234 -6.44 5.91 8.11
CA MET A 234 -6.54 7.07 9.00
C MET A 234 -5.34 8.02 8.83
N ALA A 235 -4.13 7.49 8.71
CA ALA A 235 -2.93 8.30 8.50
C ALA A 235 -2.97 9.01 7.14
N ALA A 236 -3.45 8.36 6.08
CA ALA A 236 -3.56 8.92 4.73
C ALA A 236 -4.39 10.21 4.69
N ALA A 237 -5.39 10.36 5.56
CA ALA A 237 -6.17 11.59 5.69
C ALA A 237 -5.29 12.82 5.98
N TRP A 238 -4.21 12.65 6.75
CA TRP A 238 -3.25 13.72 7.05
C TRP A 238 -2.24 13.98 5.92
N GLY A 239 -2.05 13.02 5.02
CA GLY A 239 -1.24 13.19 3.80
C GLY A 239 -1.98 13.87 2.66
N GLY A 240 -3.28 14.17 2.85
CA GLY A 240 -4.14 14.84 1.88
C GLY A 240 -5.23 13.96 1.28
N GLY A 241 -5.27 12.67 1.61
CA GLY A 241 -6.30 11.72 1.18
C GLY A 241 -5.75 10.44 0.54
N LEU A 242 -6.66 9.48 0.32
CA LEU A 242 -6.29 8.16 -0.23
C LEU A 242 -5.72 8.22 -1.65
N GLY A 243 -6.16 9.17 -2.47
CA GLY A 243 -5.62 9.40 -3.82
C GLY A 243 -4.14 9.82 -3.85
N LEU A 244 -3.59 10.19 -2.69
CA LEU A 244 -2.19 10.59 -2.50
C LEU A 244 -1.37 9.55 -1.71
N ALA A 245 -1.97 8.44 -1.29
CA ALA A 245 -1.38 7.46 -0.39
C ALA A 245 -0.79 6.27 -1.17
N PRO A 246 0.55 6.20 -1.34
CA PRO A 246 1.19 5.07 -1.99
C PRO A 246 1.35 3.88 -1.05
N SER A 247 1.54 2.70 -1.62
CA SER A 247 1.99 1.55 -0.87
C SER A 247 2.93 0.63 -1.67
N LEU A 248 3.76 -0.11 -0.95
CA LEU A 248 4.61 -1.16 -1.48
C LEU A 248 4.52 -2.39 -0.58
N ASN A 249 4.01 -3.49 -1.11
CA ASN A 249 4.11 -4.77 -0.42
C ASN A 249 5.42 -5.44 -0.81
N ILE A 250 6.22 -5.81 0.18
CA ILE A 250 7.58 -6.30 -0.03
C ILE A 250 7.77 -7.66 0.63
N GLY A 251 8.43 -8.55 -0.09
CA GLY A 251 8.94 -9.84 0.36
C GLY A 251 10.44 -9.96 0.08
N ASP A 252 10.95 -11.19 0.17
CA ASP A 252 12.35 -11.48 -0.12
C ASP A 252 12.54 -11.62 -1.64
N GLY A 253 13.07 -10.58 -2.29
CA GLY A 253 13.30 -10.54 -3.73
C GLY A 253 12.05 -10.30 -4.58
N VAL A 254 10.92 -9.93 -3.99
CA VAL A 254 9.66 -9.66 -4.69
C VAL A 254 8.96 -8.43 -4.10
N ALA A 255 8.25 -7.68 -4.94
CA ALA A 255 7.47 -6.54 -4.49
C ALA A 255 6.21 -6.31 -5.35
N ILE A 256 5.16 -5.76 -4.72
CA ILE A 256 3.94 -5.29 -5.38
C ILE A 256 3.75 -3.82 -5.05
N ALA A 257 3.85 -2.95 -6.05
CA ALA A 257 3.45 -1.56 -5.95
C ALA A 257 1.95 -1.44 -6.19
N GLU A 258 1.21 -0.94 -5.22
CA GLU A 258 -0.24 -0.71 -5.32
C GLU A 258 -0.63 0.56 -4.57
N PRO A 259 -1.66 1.30 -5.00
CA PRO A 259 -2.18 2.42 -4.21
C PRO A 259 -2.96 1.89 -2.99
N VAL A 260 -3.12 2.74 -1.98
CA VAL A 260 -3.93 2.37 -0.79
C VAL A 260 -5.43 2.38 -1.11
N HIS A 261 -5.87 3.26 -2.02
CA HIS A 261 -7.28 3.39 -2.41
C HIS A 261 -7.84 2.14 -3.13
N GLY A 262 -9.16 1.96 -3.09
CA GLY A 262 -9.89 0.93 -3.83
C GLY A 262 -10.20 1.30 -5.29
N CYS A 263 -11.12 0.54 -5.91
CA CYS A 263 -11.47 0.66 -7.34
C CYS A 263 -12.40 1.84 -7.68
N ALA A 264 -12.99 2.53 -6.70
CA ALA A 264 -13.86 3.72 -6.86
C ALA A 264 -14.78 3.65 -8.10
N PRO A 265 -15.73 2.70 -8.14
CA PRO A 265 -16.53 2.43 -9.35
C PRO A 265 -17.41 3.60 -9.78
N ASP A 266 -17.71 4.51 -8.87
CA ASP A 266 -18.51 5.72 -9.07
C ASP A 266 -17.84 6.77 -9.95
N ILE A 267 -16.51 6.77 -10.04
CA ILE A 267 -15.72 7.71 -10.86
C ILE A 267 -14.94 7.02 -11.98
N ALA A 268 -15.01 5.71 -12.07
CA ALA A 268 -14.30 4.94 -13.09
C ALA A 268 -14.74 5.33 -14.52
N GLY A 269 -13.78 5.51 -15.42
CA GLY A 269 -14.00 5.89 -16.81
C GLY A 269 -14.27 7.39 -17.04
N LEU A 270 -14.24 8.21 -15.98
CA LEU A 270 -14.47 9.65 -16.08
C LEU A 270 -13.19 10.47 -16.35
N GLY A 271 -12.01 9.88 -16.28
CA GLY A 271 -10.73 10.57 -16.48
C GLY A 271 -10.39 11.59 -15.38
N ILE A 272 -10.93 11.40 -14.18
CA ILE A 272 -10.78 12.32 -13.04
C ILE A 272 -10.09 11.71 -11.82
N ALA A 273 -9.74 10.43 -11.89
CA ALA A 273 -9.05 9.73 -10.81
C ALA A 273 -7.67 10.35 -10.56
N ASN A 274 -7.27 10.46 -9.29
CA ASN A 274 -5.96 10.96 -8.90
C ASN A 274 -4.90 9.86 -9.09
N PRO A 275 -3.93 10.01 -10.02
CA PRO A 275 -2.92 8.98 -10.25
C PRO A 275 -1.74 9.05 -9.28
N THR A 276 -1.70 10.03 -8.38
CA THR A 276 -0.53 10.31 -7.52
C THR A 276 -0.14 9.13 -6.66
N ALA A 277 -1.10 8.46 -6.01
CA ALA A 277 -0.83 7.29 -5.18
C ALA A 277 -0.12 6.19 -5.97
N MET A 278 -0.59 5.87 -7.17
CA MET A 278 0.01 4.83 -8.01
C MET A 278 1.39 5.26 -8.55
N ILE A 279 1.56 6.51 -8.95
CA ILE A 279 2.85 7.06 -9.40
C ILE A 279 3.88 6.98 -8.27
N LEU A 280 3.51 7.37 -7.05
CA LEU A 280 4.38 7.29 -5.88
C LEU A 280 4.65 5.83 -5.44
N SER A 281 3.71 4.90 -5.67
CA SER A 281 3.93 3.47 -5.43
C SER A 281 5.02 2.91 -6.36
N ILE A 282 5.07 3.36 -7.62
CA ILE A 282 6.18 3.05 -8.54
C ILE A 282 7.50 3.67 -8.04
N ALA A 283 7.49 4.88 -7.51
CA ALA A 283 8.69 5.44 -6.89
C ALA A 283 9.20 4.60 -5.72
N MET A 284 8.27 4.04 -4.91
CA MET A 284 8.65 3.10 -3.84
C MET A 284 9.23 1.79 -4.40
N LEU A 285 8.68 1.25 -5.50
CA LEU A 285 9.22 0.05 -6.17
C LEU A 285 10.66 0.30 -6.64
N LEU A 286 10.90 1.44 -7.29
CA LEU A 286 12.24 1.86 -7.72
C LEU A 286 13.21 1.97 -6.55
N ARG A 287 12.81 2.61 -5.46
CA ARG A 287 13.66 2.85 -4.28
C ARG A 287 13.97 1.58 -3.50
N HIS A 288 12.96 0.80 -3.16
CA HIS A 288 13.07 -0.26 -2.17
C HIS A 288 13.32 -1.65 -2.76
N HIS A 289 12.90 -1.90 -4.00
CA HIS A 289 13.06 -3.20 -4.66
C HIS A 289 14.15 -3.17 -5.73
N TRP A 290 14.11 -2.20 -6.63
CA TRP A 290 15.12 -2.09 -7.70
C TRP A 290 16.36 -1.29 -7.31
N LEU A 291 16.39 -0.71 -6.10
CA LEU A 291 17.52 0.04 -5.53
C LEU A 291 17.99 1.20 -6.43
N ARG A 292 17.02 1.93 -7.03
CA ARG A 292 17.22 3.12 -7.86
C ARG A 292 16.71 4.38 -7.12
N PRO A 293 17.36 4.82 -6.05
CA PRO A 293 16.85 5.92 -5.24
C PRO A 293 16.82 7.27 -5.98
N GLU A 294 17.75 7.54 -6.88
CA GLU A 294 17.80 8.79 -7.66
C GLU A 294 16.58 8.90 -8.57
N THR A 295 16.24 7.81 -9.26
CA THR A 295 15.06 7.74 -10.14
C THR A 295 13.75 7.91 -9.33
N ALA A 296 13.69 7.32 -8.15
CA ALA A 296 12.56 7.51 -7.23
C ALA A 296 12.43 8.97 -6.76
N ILE A 297 13.54 9.62 -6.43
CA ILE A 297 13.59 11.04 -6.03
C ILE A 297 13.09 11.94 -7.17
N ALA A 298 13.44 11.64 -8.41
CA ALA A 298 12.96 12.41 -9.56
C ALA A 298 11.43 12.37 -9.67
N ILE A 299 10.80 11.19 -9.53
CA ILE A 299 9.34 11.06 -9.51
C ILE A 299 8.74 11.83 -8.33
N GLU A 300 9.24 11.60 -7.10
CA GLU A 300 8.73 12.25 -5.88
C GLU A 300 8.82 13.77 -5.98
N THR A 301 9.91 14.29 -6.56
CA THR A 301 10.12 15.72 -6.79
C THR A 301 9.16 16.25 -7.84
N ALA A 302 9.00 15.57 -8.96
CA ALA A 302 8.09 15.98 -10.03
C ALA A 302 6.63 16.04 -9.53
N VAL A 303 6.19 15.02 -8.80
CA VAL A 303 4.84 15.02 -8.20
C VAL A 303 4.66 16.20 -7.25
N ARG A 304 5.63 16.45 -6.37
CA ARG A 304 5.56 17.58 -5.44
C ARG A 304 5.52 18.93 -6.15
N ASP A 305 6.33 19.12 -7.18
CA ASP A 305 6.39 20.37 -7.95
C ASP A 305 5.10 20.63 -8.72
N VAL A 306 4.49 19.57 -9.31
CA VAL A 306 3.19 19.65 -9.99
C VAL A 306 2.08 20.02 -8.99
N LEU A 307 2.04 19.37 -7.83
CA LEU A 307 1.08 19.73 -6.78
C LEU A 307 1.32 21.15 -6.25
N TYR A 308 2.56 21.58 -6.07
CA TYR A 308 2.91 22.92 -5.63
C TYR A 308 2.46 24.00 -6.64
N SER A 309 2.42 23.68 -7.93
CA SER A 309 1.89 24.57 -8.97
C SER A 309 0.37 24.76 -8.93
N GLY A 310 -0.34 24.04 -8.06
CA GLY A 310 -1.79 24.07 -7.94
C GLY A 310 -2.52 23.18 -8.95
N ALA A 311 -1.83 22.29 -9.63
CA ALA A 311 -2.44 21.28 -10.50
C ALA A 311 -3.01 20.14 -9.65
N TYR A 312 -4.27 20.22 -9.31
CA TYR A 312 -4.98 19.25 -8.47
C TYR A 312 -6.01 18.46 -9.25
N THR A 313 -6.19 17.20 -8.92
CA THR A 313 -7.33 16.41 -9.37
C THR A 313 -8.57 16.71 -8.55
N ARG A 314 -9.72 16.21 -9.00
CA ARG A 314 -11.03 16.58 -8.46
C ARG A 314 -11.24 16.22 -6.98
N ASP A 315 -10.57 15.21 -6.46
CA ASP A 315 -10.59 14.83 -5.05
C ASP A 315 -9.93 15.86 -4.12
N ILE A 316 -9.08 16.74 -4.67
CA ILE A 316 -8.37 17.79 -3.93
C ILE A 316 -9.03 19.15 -4.16
N ALA A 317 -9.40 19.49 -5.40
CA ALA A 317 -10.00 20.78 -5.76
C ALA A 317 -11.10 20.62 -6.82
N LEU A 318 -12.34 20.96 -6.47
CA LEU A 318 -13.50 20.75 -7.33
C LEU A 318 -13.53 21.71 -8.54
N ASP A 319 -13.22 22.98 -8.33
CA ASP A 319 -13.46 24.05 -9.32
C ASP A 319 -12.31 24.25 -10.32
N THR A 320 -11.11 23.80 -9.97
CA THR A 320 -9.89 24.02 -10.77
C THR A 320 -9.18 22.69 -11.09
N ALA A 321 -9.94 21.59 -11.09
CA ALA A 321 -9.37 20.27 -11.26
C ALA A 321 -8.82 20.05 -12.67
N VAL A 322 -7.64 19.42 -12.74
CA VAL A 322 -7.10 18.82 -13.95
C VAL A 322 -7.54 17.37 -14.08
N SER A 323 -7.54 16.83 -15.32
CA SER A 323 -7.82 15.42 -15.55
C SER A 323 -6.65 14.53 -15.10
N THR A 324 -6.91 13.21 -14.97
CA THR A 324 -5.89 12.18 -14.75
C THR A 324 -4.76 12.29 -15.77
N GLU A 325 -5.11 12.44 -17.06
CA GLU A 325 -4.17 12.56 -18.17
C GLU A 325 -3.33 13.83 -18.06
N GLU A 326 -3.96 14.98 -17.85
CA GLU A 326 -3.25 16.27 -17.75
C GLU A 326 -2.27 16.27 -16.57
N PHE A 327 -2.69 15.78 -15.39
CA PHE A 327 -1.81 15.65 -14.25
C PHE A 327 -0.60 14.76 -14.58
N THR A 328 -0.84 13.61 -15.20
CA THR A 328 0.21 12.66 -15.59
C THR A 328 1.20 13.28 -16.57
N ASN A 329 0.70 14.00 -17.59
CA ASN A 329 1.55 14.67 -18.57
C ASN A 329 2.46 15.71 -17.90
N ARG A 330 1.93 16.53 -16.99
CA ARG A 330 2.73 17.50 -16.21
C ARG A 330 3.81 16.82 -15.38
N VAL A 331 3.50 15.69 -14.74
CA VAL A 331 4.50 14.91 -14.00
C VAL A 331 5.56 14.36 -14.95
N CYS A 332 5.19 13.80 -16.09
CA CYS A 332 6.14 13.29 -17.10
C CYS A 332 7.07 14.39 -17.62
N ASP A 333 6.52 15.56 -17.91
CA ASP A 333 7.32 16.70 -18.41
C ASP A 333 8.32 17.15 -17.34
N ARG A 334 7.86 17.26 -16.07
CA ARG A 334 8.74 17.63 -14.97
C ARG A 334 9.82 16.59 -14.70
N VAL A 335 9.50 15.30 -14.82
CA VAL A 335 10.50 14.22 -14.71
C VAL A 335 11.59 14.36 -15.78
N ARG A 336 11.22 14.62 -17.06
CA ARG A 336 12.21 14.79 -18.14
C ARG A 336 13.19 15.93 -17.90
N GLU A 337 12.79 16.94 -17.12
CA GLU A 337 13.66 18.05 -16.73
C GLU A 337 14.63 17.66 -15.58
N LEU A 338 14.33 16.60 -14.82
CA LEU A 338 15.07 16.18 -13.64
C LEU A 338 16.04 15.01 -13.90
N VAL A 339 15.85 14.28 -14.99
CA VAL A 339 16.70 13.14 -15.43
C VAL A 339 17.34 13.47 -16.79
#